data_5fb756ff86310349247672468cd0e224
#
_entry.id   5fb756ff86310349247672468cd0e224
#
_cell.length_a   1.000
_cell.length_b   1.000
_cell.length_c   1.000
_cell.angle_alpha   90.00
_cell.angle_beta   90.00
_cell.angle_gamma   90.00
#
_symmetry.space_group_name_H-M   'P 1'
#
loop_
_entity.id
_entity.type
_entity.pdbx_description
1 polymer ?
#
loop_
_entity_poly.entity_id
_entity_poly.type
_entity_poly.pdbx_seq_one_letter_code
_entity_poly.pdbx_strand_id
1 'polypeptide(L)'
;MTNNTSPSSNSVEQRVIDVMAAAQAVQAAVAHAVSIDARINVAVVDASGVLAAFLRMPGAPLHSVDIAIDKAYTAVSFGLATSQWGDALQQHSAAVREGIVLRPRFVGFGGGLPILEAGRRIGGIGVSGGSEQEDEACARAGLVAIGLGS
;
A
#
# COMPACT_ATOMS: atom_id res chain seq x y z
N MET A 1 -20.79 -19.71 -16.28
CA MET A 1 -19.32 -19.81 -16.16
C MET A 1 -18.97 -20.88 -15.16
N THR A 2 -18.48 -21.97 -15.64
CA THR A 2 -18.00 -23.03 -14.78
C THR A 2 -16.68 -22.58 -14.16
N ASN A 3 -16.66 -22.43 -12.85
CA ASN A 3 -15.41 -22.36 -12.11
C ASN A 3 -14.72 -23.71 -12.30
N ASN A 4 -13.88 -23.77 -13.33
CA ASN A 4 -13.10 -24.96 -13.60
C ASN A 4 -11.83 -24.93 -12.77
N THR A 5 -11.98 -24.96 -11.44
CA THR A 5 -10.87 -25.37 -10.59
C THR A 5 -10.79 -26.87 -10.73
N SER A 6 -10.00 -27.33 -11.69
CA SER A 6 -9.67 -28.75 -11.79
C SER A 6 -9.08 -29.21 -10.46
N PRO A 7 -9.63 -30.27 -9.80
CA PRO A 7 -9.04 -30.78 -8.56
C PRO A 7 -7.60 -31.27 -8.71
N SER A 8 -7.10 -31.41 -9.95
CA SER A 8 -5.71 -31.78 -10.25
C SER A 8 -4.77 -30.60 -10.42
N SER A 9 -5.27 -29.36 -10.35
CA SER A 9 -4.41 -28.18 -10.47
C SER A 9 -3.65 -27.93 -9.17
N ASN A 10 -2.34 -27.79 -9.28
CA ASN A 10 -1.45 -27.46 -8.15
C ASN A 10 -1.07 -25.97 -8.15
N SER A 11 -1.75 -25.17 -8.94
CA SER A 11 -1.47 -23.75 -9.07
C SER A 11 -2.77 -22.95 -9.06
N VAL A 12 -2.65 -21.66 -8.77
CA VAL A 12 -3.77 -20.71 -8.81
C VAL A 12 -3.39 -19.51 -9.66
N GLU A 13 -4.39 -18.90 -10.27
CA GLU A 13 -4.20 -17.64 -10.96
C GLU A 13 -4.11 -16.52 -9.92
N GLN A 14 -3.21 -15.57 -10.14
CA GLN A 14 -3.06 -14.40 -9.31
C GLN A 14 -3.15 -13.15 -10.17
N ARG A 15 -3.96 -12.20 -9.73
CA ARG A 15 -4.05 -10.90 -10.37
C ARG A 15 -3.06 -9.95 -9.72
N VAL A 16 -2.35 -9.21 -10.55
CA VAL A 16 -1.42 -8.18 -10.10
C VAL A 16 -1.76 -6.86 -10.78
N ILE A 17 -1.47 -5.75 -10.11
CA ILE A 17 -1.73 -4.42 -10.67
C ILE A 17 -0.95 -4.24 -11.98
N ASP A 18 -1.60 -3.66 -12.97
CA ASP A 18 -0.95 -3.27 -14.22
C ASP A 18 0.02 -2.11 -13.99
N VAL A 19 1.14 -2.12 -14.70
CA VAL A 19 2.19 -1.10 -14.52
C VAL A 19 1.69 0.31 -14.86
N MET A 20 0.82 0.46 -15.85
CA MET A 20 0.28 1.79 -16.21
C MET A 20 -0.67 2.29 -15.12
N ALA A 21 -1.45 1.42 -14.50
CA ALA A 21 -2.28 1.79 -13.36
C ALA A 21 -1.40 2.19 -12.16
N ALA A 22 -0.35 1.43 -11.89
CA ALA A 22 0.60 1.76 -10.83
C ALA A 22 1.26 3.13 -11.06
N ALA A 23 1.68 3.41 -12.28
CA ALA A 23 2.28 4.68 -12.66
C ALA A 23 1.29 5.84 -12.49
N GLN A 24 0.04 5.65 -12.89
CA GLN A 24 -1.00 6.66 -12.73
C GLN A 24 -1.30 6.94 -11.25
N ALA A 25 -1.33 5.91 -10.42
CA ALA A 25 -1.60 6.05 -8.99
C ALA A 25 -0.50 6.86 -8.29
N VAL A 26 0.78 6.60 -8.57
CA VAL A 26 1.86 7.37 -7.94
C VAL A 26 1.88 8.82 -8.41
N GLN A 27 1.57 9.08 -9.67
CA GLN A 27 1.45 10.45 -10.20
C GLN A 27 0.32 11.21 -9.52
N ALA A 28 -0.83 10.58 -9.33
CA ALA A 28 -1.97 11.21 -8.68
C ALA A 28 -1.70 11.48 -7.19
N ALA A 29 -0.99 10.59 -6.51
CA ALA A 29 -0.58 10.81 -5.12
C ALA A 29 0.33 12.05 -5.01
N VAL A 30 1.29 12.20 -5.92
CA VAL A 30 2.16 13.38 -5.98
C VAL A 30 1.36 14.65 -6.27
N ALA A 31 0.41 14.60 -7.21
CA ALA A 31 -0.44 15.75 -7.51
C ALA A 31 -1.24 16.20 -6.29
N HIS A 32 -1.76 15.26 -5.52
CA HIS A 32 -2.47 15.58 -4.27
C HIS A 32 -1.51 16.21 -3.24
N ALA A 33 -0.31 15.66 -3.09
CA ALA A 33 0.70 16.21 -2.19
C ALA A 33 1.06 17.65 -2.54
N VAL A 34 1.19 17.96 -3.82
CA VAL A 34 1.41 19.34 -4.29
C VAL A 34 0.26 20.25 -3.84
N SER A 35 -0.97 19.78 -3.96
CA SER A 35 -2.17 20.57 -3.60
C SER A 35 -2.26 20.89 -2.11
N ILE A 36 -1.64 20.10 -1.26
CA ILE A 36 -1.63 20.31 0.21
C ILE A 36 -0.28 20.75 0.75
N ASP A 37 0.65 21.11 -0.14
CA ASP A 37 2.01 21.54 0.20
C ASP A 37 2.79 20.49 1.03
N ALA A 38 2.59 19.23 0.76
CA ALA A 38 3.34 18.12 1.35
C ALA A 38 4.42 17.63 0.38
N ARG A 39 5.50 17.08 0.92
CA ARG A 39 6.59 16.50 0.14
C ARG A 39 6.72 15.03 0.53
N ILE A 40 6.44 14.17 -0.43
CA ILE A 40 6.29 12.75 -0.16
C ILE A 40 7.15 11.89 -1.10
N ASN A 41 7.33 10.66 -0.67
CA ASN A 41 7.65 9.52 -1.51
C ASN A 41 6.41 8.65 -1.61
N VAL A 42 6.15 8.08 -2.76
CA VAL A 42 5.02 7.18 -2.98
C VAL A 42 5.47 5.93 -3.73
N ALA A 43 5.03 4.78 -3.26
CA ALA A 43 5.35 3.48 -3.83
C ALA A 43 4.07 2.70 -4.11
N VAL A 44 4.06 1.96 -5.20
CA VAL A 44 3.07 0.91 -5.47
C VAL A 44 3.83 -0.40 -5.62
N VAL A 45 3.40 -1.41 -4.87
CA VAL A 45 3.88 -2.80 -5.00
C VAL A 45 2.77 -3.64 -5.61
N ASP A 46 3.15 -4.74 -6.29
CA ASP A 46 2.17 -5.69 -6.81
C ASP A 46 1.66 -6.64 -5.72
N ALA A 47 0.82 -7.60 -6.09
CA ALA A 47 0.22 -8.54 -5.14
C ALA A 47 1.25 -9.42 -4.42
N SER A 48 2.45 -9.57 -4.98
CA SER A 48 3.57 -10.31 -4.36
C SER A 48 4.48 -9.42 -3.52
N GLY A 49 4.19 -8.13 -3.42
CA GLY A 49 4.99 -7.17 -2.67
C GLY A 49 6.17 -6.60 -3.45
N VAL A 50 6.26 -6.89 -4.75
CA VAL A 50 7.35 -6.40 -5.61
C VAL A 50 7.05 -4.98 -6.07
N LEU A 51 8.06 -4.09 -5.97
CA LEU A 51 7.91 -2.69 -6.35
C LEU A 51 7.58 -2.56 -7.85
N ALA A 52 6.47 -1.90 -8.16
CA ALA A 52 6.00 -1.69 -9.52
C ALA A 52 6.15 -0.25 -9.98
N ALA A 53 5.97 0.73 -9.08
CA ALA A 53 6.13 2.15 -9.39
C ALA A 53 6.55 2.92 -8.14
N PHE A 54 7.35 3.97 -8.35
CA PHE A 54 7.84 4.81 -7.26
C PHE A 54 8.11 6.22 -7.77
N LEU A 55 7.68 7.22 -6.99
CA LEU A 55 8.05 8.62 -7.22
C LEU A 55 8.53 9.26 -5.93
N ARG A 56 9.63 10.00 -6.03
CA ARG A 56 10.15 10.83 -4.94
C ARG A 56 10.03 12.29 -5.32
N MET A 57 9.37 13.06 -4.47
CA MET A 57 9.37 14.52 -4.60
C MET A 57 10.68 15.09 -4.06
N PRO A 58 11.30 16.06 -4.77
CA PRO A 58 12.46 16.78 -4.20
C PRO A 58 12.11 17.39 -2.84
N GLY A 59 12.99 17.21 -1.86
CA GLY A 59 12.78 17.71 -0.51
C GLY A 59 12.00 16.78 0.42
N ALA A 60 11.46 15.67 -0.06
CA ALA A 60 10.89 14.65 0.81
C ALA A 60 11.97 14.05 1.71
N PRO A 61 11.64 13.66 2.96
CA PRO A 61 12.64 13.07 3.85
C PRO A 61 13.25 11.80 3.25
N LEU A 62 14.57 11.66 3.39
CA LEU A 62 15.28 10.50 2.83
C LEU A 62 14.79 9.18 3.44
N HIS A 63 14.58 9.15 4.76
CA HIS A 63 14.04 7.97 5.45
C HIS A 63 12.68 7.51 4.89
N SER A 64 11.90 8.44 4.36
CA SER A 64 10.57 8.17 3.85
C SER A 64 10.57 7.35 2.55
N VAL A 65 11.71 7.20 1.88
CA VAL A 65 11.82 6.32 0.69
C VAL A 65 11.46 4.88 1.06
N ASP A 66 12.18 4.31 2.01
CA ASP A 66 11.94 2.93 2.44
C ASP A 66 10.62 2.80 3.20
N ILE A 67 10.26 3.81 3.98
CA ILE A 67 8.99 3.79 4.71
C ILE A 67 7.80 3.73 3.75
N ALA A 68 7.82 4.51 2.66
CA ALA A 68 6.75 4.44 1.65
C ALA A 68 6.64 3.05 1.04
N ILE A 69 7.76 2.46 0.64
CA ILE A 69 7.80 1.11 0.08
C ILE A 69 7.27 0.10 1.09
N ASP A 70 7.71 0.20 2.35
CA ASP A 70 7.32 -0.75 3.39
C ASP A 70 5.87 -0.57 3.84
N LYS A 71 5.31 0.64 3.78
CA LYS A 71 3.87 0.85 3.97
C LYS A 71 3.05 0.11 2.90
N ALA A 72 3.46 0.22 1.63
CA ALA A 72 2.81 -0.51 0.54
C ALA A 72 2.91 -2.02 0.74
N TYR A 73 4.10 -2.50 1.11
CA TYR A 73 4.36 -3.90 1.39
C TYR A 73 3.52 -4.43 2.55
N THR A 74 3.45 -3.70 3.66
CA THR A 74 2.65 -4.07 4.82
C THR A 74 1.17 -4.12 4.46
N ALA A 75 0.66 -3.12 3.72
CA ALA A 75 -0.74 -3.05 3.34
C ALA A 75 -1.15 -4.23 2.46
N VAL A 76 -0.36 -4.59 1.44
CA VAL A 76 -0.69 -5.72 0.57
C VAL A 76 -0.55 -7.05 1.30
N SER A 77 0.44 -7.15 2.19
CA SER A 77 0.72 -8.38 2.94
C SER A 77 -0.46 -8.81 3.80
N PHE A 78 -1.07 -7.88 4.53
CA PHE A 78 -2.13 -8.16 5.49
C PHE A 78 -3.53 -7.79 4.99
N GLY A 79 -3.63 -7.02 3.90
CA GLY A 79 -4.93 -6.54 3.42
C GLY A 79 -5.57 -5.51 4.33
N LEU A 80 -4.77 -4.74 5.04
CA LEU A 80 -5.20 -3.79 6.05
C LEU A 80 -4.54 -2.44 5.78
N ALA A 81 -5.28 -1.34 5.91
CA ALA A 81 -4.67 -0.03 5.89
C ALA A 81 -3.70 0.09 7.07
N THR A 82 -2.52 0.67 6.84
CA THR A 82 -1.51 0.74 7.92
C THR A 82 -1.96 1.61 9.09
N SER A 83 -2.90 2.52 8.90
CA SER A 83 -3.54 3.29 9.98
C SER A 83 -4.39 2.45 10.93
N GLN A 84 -4.80 1.25 10.51
CA GLN A 84 -5.67 0.37 11.31
C GLN A 84 -4.91 -0.54 12.27
N TRP A 85 -3.58 -0.55 12.23
CA TRP A 85 -2.79 -1.45 13.06
C TRP A 85 -2.89 -1.15 14.55
N GLY A 86 -3.06 0.12 14.93
CA GLY A 86 -3.27 0.47 16.33
C GLY A 86 -4.43 -0.30 16.96
N ASP A 87 -5.58 -0.31 16.28
CA ASP A 87 -6.76 -1.05 16.74
C ASP A 87 -6.61 -2.56 16.53
N ALA A 88 -6.05 -2.98 15.39
CA ALA A 88 -5.89 -4.40 15.10
C ALA A 88 -5.01 -5.11 16.12
N LEU A 89 -3.95 -4.47 16.60
CA LEU A 89 -3.05 -5.05 17.61
C LEU A 89 -3.75 -5.28 18.96
N GLN A 90 -4.80 -4.54 19.25
CA GLN A 90 -5.59 -4.75 20.48
C GLN A 90 -6.30 -6.11 20.49
N GLN A 91 -6.52 -6.70 19.31
CA GLN A 91 -7.21 -7.98 19.15
C GLN A 91 -6.25 -9.18 19.21
N HIS A 92 -4.96 -8.94 19.32
CA HIS A 92 -3.94 -9.99 19.32
C HIS A 92 -3.28 -10.18 20.68
N SER A 93 -2.57 -11.29 20.84
CA SER A 93 -1.82 -11.58 22.06
C SER A 93 -0.68 -10.58 22.27
N ALA A 94 -0.22 -10.48 23.53
CA ALA A 94 0.95 -9.64 23.84
C ALA A 94 2.17 -10.04 23.00
N ALA A 95 2.38 -11.34 22.78
CA ALA A 95 3.50 -11.82 21.98
C ALA A 95 3.44 -11.29 20.54
N VAL A 96 2.26 -11.26 19.92
CA VAL A 96 2.09 -10.71 18.56
C VAL A 96 2.29 -9.20 18.58
N ARG A 97 1.66 -8.49 19.53
CA ARG A 97 1.82 -7.03 19.62
C ARG A 97 3.27 -6.60 19.78
N GLU A 98 4.03 -7.31 20.60
CA GLU A 98 5.43 -6.98 20.86
C GLU A 98 6.36 -7.45 19.74
N GLY A 99 6.03 -8.57 19.09
CA GLY A 99 6.90 -9.20 18.10
C GLY A 99 6.74 -8.67 16.70
N ILE A 100 5.52 -8.31 16.27
CA ILE A 100 5.30 -7.91 14.89
C ILE A 100 6.00 -6.60 14.54
N VAL A 101 6.07 -5.67 15.48
CA VAL A 101 6.72 -4.36 15.27
C VAL A 101 8.24 -4.49 15.10
N LEU A 102 8.80 -5.62 15.47
CA LEU A 102 10.23 -5.91 15.31
C LEU A 102 10.54 -6.60 13.97
N ARG A 103 9.51 -6.98 13.22
CA ARG A 103 9.73 -7.65 11.93
C ARG A 103 10.22 -6.65 10.89
N PRO A 104 11.18 -7.06 10.05
CA PRO A 104 11.63 -6.21 8.94
C PRO A 104 10.45 -5.79 8.06
N ARG A 105 10.48 -4.56 7.60
CA ARG A 105 9.52 -3.99 6.65
C ARG A 105 8.11 -3.80 7.18
N PHE A 106 7.83 -4.12 8.44
CA PHE A 106 6.54 -3.84 9.04
C PHE A 106 6.41 -2.35 9.36
N VAL A 107 5.33 -1.71 8.89
CA VAL A 107 5.00 -0.33 9.22
C VAL A 107 3.56 -0.28 9.72
N GLY A 108 3.36 0.07 10.98
CA GLY A 108 2.05 0.07 11.64
C GLY A 108 1.46 1.45 11.86
N PHE A 109 1.82 2.43 11.03
CA PHE A 109 1.23 3.77 11.08
C PHE A 109 0.78 4.21 9.70
N GLY A 110 -0.12 5.21 9.64
CA GLY A 110 -0.89 5.55 8.45
C GLY A 110 -0.08 5.98 7.23
N GLY A 111 -0.64 5.69 6.07
CA GLY A 111 -0.09 6.03 4.76
C GLY A 111 -0.05 4.88 3.76
N GLY A 112 -0.29 3.65 4.21
CA GLY A 112 -0.38 2.49 3.34
C GLY A 112 -1.81 2.01 3.18
N LEU A 113 -2.21 1.67 1.96
CA LEU A 113 -3.52 1.12 1.64
C LEU A 113 -3.37 -0.10 0.75
N PRO A 114 -4.12 -1.18 1.02
CA PRO A 114 -4.20 -2.28 0.05
C PRO A 114 -4.95 -1.82 -1.19
N ILE A 115 -4.55 -2.32 -2.35
CA ILE A 115 -5.24 -2.04 -3.61
C ILE A 115 -6.12 -3.23 -3.95
N LEU A 116 -7.44 -2.99 -3.91
CA LEU A 116 -8.43 -4.02 -4.14
C LEU A 116 -9.16 -3.75 -5.45
N GLU A 117 -9.28 -4.78 -6.27
CA GLU A 117 -10.09 -4.77 -7.49
C GLU A 117 -11.00 -5.97 -7.47
N ALA A 118 -12.30 -5.74 -7.51
CA ALA A 118 -13.31 -6.79 -7.41
C ALA A 118 -13.07 -7.72 -6.19
N GLY A 119 -12.71 -7.13 -5.05
CA GLY A 119 -12.46 -7.84 -3.81
C GLY A 119 -11.11 -8.58 -3.72
N ARG A 120 -10.29 -8.50 -4.76
CA ARG A 120 -8.96 -9.15 -4.77
C ARG A 120 -7.86 -8.13 -4.54
N ARG A 121 -6.89 -8.48 -3.71
CA ARG A 121 -5.69 -7.65 -3.52
C ARG A 121 -4.78 -7.80 -4.73
N ILE A 122 -4.65 -6.73 -5.51
CA ILE A 122 -3.78 -6.70 -6.69
C ILE A 122 -2.46 -5.98 -6.41
N GLY A 123 -2.37 -5.29 -5.28
CA GLY A 123 -1.17 -4.55 -4.89
C GLY A 123 -1.38 -3.77 -3.60
N GLY A 124 -0.44 -2.89 -3.33
CA GLY A 124 -0.50 -1.95 -2.22
C GLY A 124 0.12 -0.62 -2.61
N ILE A 125 -0.36 0.47 -2.03
CA ILE A 125 0.22 1.80 -2.20
C ILE A 125 0.67 2.30 -0.83
N GLY A 126 1.83 2.97 -0.78
CA GLY A 126 2.38 3.53 0.44
C GLY A 126 2.92 4.92 0.19
N VAL A 127 2.60 5.83 1.09
CA VAL A 127 3.05 7.22 1.06
C VAL A 127 3.71 7.56 2.38
N SER A 128 4.84 8.27 2.32
CA SER A 128 5.54 8.74 3.51
C SER A 128 6.21 10.08 3.23
N GLY A 129 6.19 10.96 4.22
CA GLY A 129 6.84 12.27 4.15
C GLY A 129 6.07 13.38 4.84
N GLY A 130 4.75 13.30 4.91
CA GLY A 130 3.87 14.20 5.66
C GLY A 130 3.43 13.59 6.98
N SER A 131 2.33 14.10 7.52
CA SER A 131 1.66 13.44 8.64
C SER A 131 1.00 12.15 8.16
N GLU A 132 0.63 11.27 9.10
CA GLU A 132 -0.10 10.03 8.75
C GLU A 132 -1.36 10.34 7.94
N GLN A 133 -2.09 11.38 8.33
CA GLN A 133 -3.33 11.79 7.67
C GLN A 133 -3.07 12.31 6.27
N GLU A 134 -2.04 13.11 6.09
CA GLU A 134 -1.63 13.62 4.77
C GLU A 134 -1.16 12.47 3.87
N ASP A 135 -0.35 11.57 4.42
CA ASP A 135 0.17 10.41 3.69
C ASP A 135 -0.97 9.52 3.20
N GLU A 136 -1.93 9.21 4.07
CA GLU A 136 -3.08 8.38 3.70
C GLU A 136 -3.97 9.08 2.67
N ALA A 137 -4.18 10.39 2.79
CA ALA A 137 -4.94 11.16 1.81
C ALA A 137 -4.29 11.12 0.43
N CYS A 138 -2.97 11.22 0.35
CA CYS A 138 -2.23 11.10 -0.91
C CYS A 138 -2.37 9.69 -1.50
N ALA A 139 -2.25 8.65 -0.67
CA ALA A 139 -2.43 7.26 -1.10
C ALA A 139 -3.84 7.05 -1.66
N ARG A 140 -4.85 7.55 -0.96
CA ARG A 140 -6.24 7.44 -1.39
C ARG A 140 -6.49 8.18 -2.70
N ALA A 141 -5.89 9.35 -2.89
CA ALA A 141 -5.98 10.07 -4.16
C ALA A 141 -5.41 9.25 -5.33
N GLY A 142 -4.33 8.50 -5.09
CA GLY A 142 -3.78 7.59 -6.07
C GLY A 142 -4.78 6.50 -6.48
N LEU A 143 -5.46 5.90 -5.51
CA LEU A 143 -6.45 4.85 -5.79
C LEU A 143 -7.69 5.42 -6.49
N VAL A 144 -8.16 6.60 -6.10
CA VAL A 144 -9.29 7.26 -6.77
C VAL A 144 -8.97 7.48 -8.26
N ALA A 145 -7.75 7.89 -8.58
CA ALA A 145 -7.34 8.17 -9.97
C ALA A 145 -7.41 6.93 -10.87
N ILE A 146 -7.26 5.74 -10.31
CA ILE A 146 -7.36 4.48 -11.08
C ILE A 146 -8.72 3.78 -10.89
N GLY A 147 -9.68 4.48 -10.27
CA GLY A 147 -11.05 3.99 -10.10
C GLY A 147 -11.24 2.97 -8.98
N LEU A 148 -10.28 2.82 -8.08
CA LEU A 148 -10.31 1.81 -7.02
C LEU A 148 -10.43 2.40 -5.60
N GLY A 149 -10.45 3.72 -5.47
CA GLY A 149 -10.63 4.39 -4.20
C GLY A 149 -12.12 4.65 -3.92
N SER A 150 -12.55 4.38 -2.73
CA SER A 150 -13.89 4.73 -2.28
C SER A 150 -13.83 5.83 -1.22
#